data_78eadf37ac2f63cd556221976aaad5ca
#
_entry.id   78eadf37ac2f63cd556221976aaad5ca
#
_cell.length_a   1.000
_cell.length_b   1.000
_cell.length_c   1.000
_cell.angle_alpha   90.00
_cell.angle_beta   90.00
_cell.angle_gamma   90.00
#
_symmetry.space_group_name_H-M   'P 1'
#
loop_
_entity.id
_entity.type
_entity.pdbx_description
1 polymer ?
#
loop_
_entity_poly.entity_id
_entity_poly.type
_entity_poly.pdbx_seq_one_letter_code
_entity_poly.pdbx_strand_id
1 'polypeptide(L)'
;FINNIYIAVERSRGNTSRILWLNMLVLMSKLIITAIFVYIFNGGLHMIAIATLLSQSMLLVFAIYNSLEKESIFSFDLKFISFRKNVVNDMYLLSIPVVAEKIFFSLGKTLINSMSTVYGALMVGALGVSNTLGGITTSPQNGFQDGSSAIVSQNFGAGKYRRVLSAFYNTAFVNTVMGFIIC
;
A
#
# COMPACT_ATOMS: atom_id res chain seq x y z
N PHE A 1 -5.39 -1.93 -8.77
CA PHE A 1 -6.08 -2.91 -7.93
C PHE A 1 -5.31 -4.23 -7.90
N ILE A 2 -5.10 -4.90 -9.04
CA ILE A 2 -4.41 -6.20 -9.18
C ILE A 2 -3.02 -6.17 -8.53
N ASN A 3 -2.24 -5.11 -8.74
CA ASN A 3 -0.92 -4.93 -8.15
C ASN A 3 -0.94 -5.00 -6.61
N ASN A 4 -1.95 -4.40 -5.98
CA ASN A 4 -2.08 -4.42 -4.52
C ASN A 4 -2.41 -5.82 -3.99
N ILE A 5 -3.22 -6.59 -4.73
CA ILE A 5 -3.51 -7.99 -4.40
C ILE A 5 -2.23 -8.83 -4.49
N TYR A 6 -1.45 -8.67 -5.56
CA TYR A 6 -0.18 -9.36 -5.71
C TYR A 6 0.79 -9.06 -4.58
N ILE A 7 0.95 -7.76 -4.23
CA ILE A 7 1.80 -7.33 -3.11
C ILE A 7 1.32 -7.93 -1.79
N ALA A 8 0.01 -7.96 -1.54
CA ALA A 8 -0.56 -8.53 -0.32
C ALA A 8 -0.29 -10.04 -0.22
N VAL A 9 -0.43 -10.78 -1.33
CA VAL A 9 -0.14 -12.22 -1.40
C VAL A 9 1.36 -12.50 -1.16
N GLU A 10 2.26 -11.79 -1.85
CA GLU A 10 3.71 -11.98 -1.65
C GLU A 10 4.15 -11.58 -0.22
N ARG A 11 3.51 -10.56 0.37
CA ARG A 11 3.75 -10.17 1.76
C ARG A 11 3.32 -11.26 2.73
N SER A 12 2.17 -11.88 2.51
CA SER A 12 1.69 -12.98 3.35
C SER A 12 2.57 -14.23 3.26
N ARG A 13 3.25 -14.43 2.13
CA ARG A 13 4.29 -15.47 1.94
C ARG A 13 5.59 -15.17 2.70
N GLY A 14 5.79 -13.94 3.19
CA GLY A 14 7.03 -13.49 3.80
C GLY A 14 8.11 -13.08 2.80
N ASN A 15 7.80 -13.03 1.51
CA ASN A 15 8.76 -12.71 0.44
C ASN A 15 8.90 -11.18 0.24
N THR A 16 9.15 -10.46 1.33
CA THR A 16 9.20 -9.00 1.36
C THR A 16 10.36 -8.42 0.55
N SER A 17 11.47 -9.16 0.44
CA SER A 17 12.63 -8.73 -0.37
C SER A 17 12.27 -8.61 -1.85
N ARG A 18 11.49 -9.55 -2.38
CA ARG A 18 11.01 -9.52 -3.77
C ARG A 18 10.12 -8.31 -4.04
N ILE A 19 9.22 -8.01 -3.10
CA ILE A 19 8.34 -6.83 -3.17
C ILE A 19 9.17 -5.54 -3.18
N LEU A 20 10.18 -5.46 -2.33
CA LEU A 20 11.06 -4.29 -2.25
C LEU A 20 11.77 -4.04 -3.59
N TRP A 21 12.39 -5.06 -4.17
CA TRP A 21 13.08 -4.95 -5.46
C TRP A 21 12.14 -4.57 -6.60
N LEU A 22 10.94 -5.16 -6.65
CA LEU A 22 9.94 -4.81 -7.68
C LEU A 22 9.46 -3.36 -7.53
N ASN A 23 9.18 -2.91 -6.31
CA ASN A 23 8.78 -1.52 -6.07
C ASN A 23 9.89 -0.53 -6.40
N MET A 24 11.15 -0.86 -6.07
CA MET A 24 12.31 -0.04 -6.45
C MET A 24 12.46 0.06 -7.97
N LEU A 25 12.30 -1.05 -8.68
CA LEU A 25 12.38 -1.07 -10.14
C LEU A 25 11.27 -0.22 -10.76
N VAL A 26 10.04 -0.34 -10.28
CA VAL A 26 8.90 0.47 -10.74
C VAL A 26 9.13 1.96 -10.45
N LEU A 27 9.65 2.30 -9.27
CA LEU A 27 9.94 3.68 -8.89
C LEU A 27 11.03 4.29 -9.78
N MET A 28 12.13 3.56 -10.02
CA MET A 28 13.20 3.99 -10.92
C MET A 28 12.70 4.14 -12.36
N SER A 29 11.92 3.19 -12.86
CA SER A 29 11.30 3.28 -14.19
C SER A 29 10.39 4.50 -14.29
N LYS A 30 9.59 4.77 -13.25
CA LYS A 30 8.72 5.95 -13.21
C LYS A 30 9.53 7.24 -13.26
N LEU A 31 10.61 7.34 -12.50
CA LEU A 31 11.49 8.53 -12.50
C LEU A 31 12.11 8.76 -13.88
N ILE A 32 12.66 7.71 -14.50
CA ILE A 32 13.29 7.79 -15.82
C ILE A 32 12.27 8.22 -16.88
N ILE A 33 11.10 7.53 -16.94
CA ILE A 33 10.07 7.84 -17.93
C ILE A 33 9.53 9.25 -17.72
N THR A 34 9.30 9.67 -16.48
CA THR A 34 8.86 11.03 -16.18
C THR A 34 9.89 12.06 -16.58
N ALA A 35 11.19 11.84 -16.31
CA ALA A 35 12.25 12.72 -16.71
C ALA A 35 12.33 12.87 -18.24
N ILE A 36 12.24 11.75 -18.97
CA ILE A 36 12.23 11.76 -20.44
C ILE A 36 11.03 12.58 -20.96
N PHE A 37 9.84 12.34 -20.42
CA PHE A 37 8.63 13.00 -20.90
C PHE A 37 8.62 14.51 -20.60
N VAL A 38 9.15 14.92 -19.44
CA VAL A 38 9.20 16.33 -19.05
C VAL A 38 10.33 17.07 -19.76
N TYR A 39 11.56 16.53 -19.76
CA TYR A 39 12.72 17.27 -20.26
C TYR A 39 12.95 17.12 -21.78
N ILE A 40 12.63 15.97 -22.37
CA ILE A 40 12.86 15.76 -23.81
C ILE A 40 11.62 16.14 -24.63
N PHE A 41 10.43 15.73 -24.18
CA PHE A 41 9.19 16.01 -24.91
C PHE A 41 8.49 17.29 -24.48
N ASN A 42 9.02 18.04 -23.50
CA ASN A 42 8.36 19.21 -22.89
C ASN A 42 6.90 18.93 -22.55
N GLY A 43 6.62 17.72 -22.07
CA GLY A 43 5.27 17.20 -21.85
C GLY A 43 4.59 17.87 -20.66
N GLY A 44 3.34 18.25 -20.84
CA GLY A 44 2.49 18.75 -19.76
C GLY A 44 2.06 17.66 -18.79
N LEU A 45 1.11 18.01 -17.92
CA LEU A 45 0.59 17.14 -16.85
C LEU A 45 0.11 15.76 -17.37
N HIS A 46 -0.40 15.69 -18.59
CA HIS A 46 -0.84 14.44 -19.21
C HIS A 46 0.29 13.42 -19.40
N MET A 47 1.50 13.88 -19.76
CA MET A 47 2.66 12.99 -19.92
C MET A 47 3.10 12.36 -18.61
N ILE A 48 3.00 13.08 -17.50
CA ILE A 48 3.29 12.56 -16.15
C ILE A 48 2.27 11.47 -15.76
N ALA A 49 1.00 11.66 -16.12
CA ALA A 49 -0.02 10.65 -15.91
C ALA A 49 0.26 9.37 -16.70
N ILE A 50 0.64 9.51 -17.99
CA ILE A 50 1.02 8.37 -18.85
C ILE A 50 2.26 7.65 -18.29
N ALA A 51 3.28 8.38 -17.83
CA ALA A 51 4.47 7.80 -17.19
C ALA A 51 4.08 6.95 -15.96
N THR A 52 3.13 7.42 -15.18
CA THR A 52 2.62 6.67 -14.01
C THR A 52 1.88 5.41 -14.44
N LEU A 53 1.05 5.46 -15.48
CA LEU A 53 0.35 4.29 -16.02
C LEU A 53 1.33 3.25 -16.58
N LEU A 54 2.34 3.68 -17.34
CA LEU A 54 3.36 2.79 -17.91
C LEU A 54 4.15 2.06 -16.82
N SER A 55 4.61 2.78 -15.80
CA SER A 55 5.35 2.17 -14.69
C SER A 55 4.49 1.20 -13.86
N GLN A 56 3.22 1.51 -13.64
CA GLN A 56 2.29 0.60 -12.96
C GLN A 56 1.93 -0.63 -13.82
N SER A 57 1.86 -0.47 -15.14
CA SER A 57 1.66 -1.59 -16.06
C SER A 57 2.84 -2.55 -16.06
N MET A 58 4.06 -2.04 -15.89
CA MET A 58 5.25 -2.87 -15.73
C MET A 58 5.15 -3.79 -14.52
N LEU A 59 4.71 -3.27 -13.37
CA LEU A 59 4.48 -4.08 -12.17
C LEU A 59 3.41 -5.15 -12.42
N LEU A 60 2.36 -4.82 -13.16
CA LEU A 60 1.30 -5.76 -13.51
C LEU A 60 1.83 -6.92 -14.37
N VAL A 61 2.67 -6.62 -15.37
CA VAL A 61 3.30 -7.65 -16.21
C VAL A 61 4.16 -8.59 -15.37
N PHE A 62 4.98 -8.05 -14.46
CA PHE A 62 5.77 -8.86 -13.52
C PHE A 62 4.89 -9.70 -12.60
N ALA A 63 3.78 -9.13 -12.10
CA ALA A 63 2.85 -9.83 -11.23
C ALA A 63 2.21 -11.03 -11.96
N ILE A 64 1.79 -10.83 -13.21
CA ILE A 64 1.22 -11.90 -14.04
C ILE A 64 2.27 -12.96 -14.32
N TYR A 65 3.47 -12.56 -14.76
CA TYR A 65 4.55 -13.50 -15.07
C TYR A 65 4.89 -14.40 -13.88
N ASN A 66 5.07 -13.81 -12.71
CA ASN A 66 5.35 -14.56 -11.49
C ASN A 66 4.16 -15.42 -10.99
N SER A 67 2.93 -15.00 -11.28
CA SER A 67 1.74 -15.78 -10.90
C SER A 67 1.51 -16.99 -11.81
N LEU A 68 2.06 -16.98 -13.02
CA LEU A 68 1.98 -18.09 -13.96
C LEU A 68 3.03 -19.18 -13.69
N GLU A 69 4.01 -18.90 -12.83
CA GLU A 69 5.03 -19.88 -12.45
C GLU A 69 4.39 -21.03 -11.64
N LYS A 70 4.28 -22.20 -12.27
CA LYS A 70 3.51 -23.36 -11.79
C LYS A 70 4.03 -24.00 -10.49
N GLU A 71 5.23 -23.68 -10.06
CA GLU A 71 5.82 -24.20 -8.80
C GLU A 71 5.36 -23.45 -7.54
N SER A 72 4.60 -22.38 -7.67
CA SER A 72 4.12 -21.64 -6.51
C SER A 72 2.80 -22.23 -6.02
N ILE A 73 2.73 -22.50 -4.71
CA ILE A 73 1.52 -22.94 -3.97
C ILE A 73 0.29 -22.03 -4.24
N PHE A 74 0.50 -20.85 -4.78
CA PHE A 74 -0.50 -19.85 -5.15
C PHE A 74 -0.44 -19.51 -6.65
N SER A 75 -0.28 -20.50 -7.52
CA SER A 75 -0.48 -20.28 -8.94
C SER A 75 -1.90 -19.79 -9.19
N PHE A 76 -2.03 -18.73 -9.98
CA PHE A 76 -3.32 -18.13 -10.30
C PHE A 76 -4.06 -19.07 -11.28
N ASP A 77 -4.80 -20.01 -10.72
CA ASP A 77 -5.68 -20.87 -11.50
C ASP A 77 -7.13 -20.40 -11.28
N LEU A 78 -7.77 -19.97 -12.34
CA LEU A 78 -9.17 -19.52 -12.34
C LEU A 78 -10.12 -20.58 -11.78
N LYS A 79 -9.74 -21.86 -11.80
CA LYS A 79 -10.50 -22.98 -11.23
C LYS A 79 -10.66 -22.89 -9.72
N PHE A 80 -9.77 -22.15 -9.01
CA PHE A 80 -9.87 -21.97 -7.56
C PHE A 80 -10.75 -20.78 -7.15
N ILE A 81 -11.29 -20.02 -8.11
CA ILE A 81 -12.28 -18.99 -7.77
C ILE A 81 -13.53 -19.68 -7.25
N SER A 82 -13.70 -19.68 -5.93
CA SER A 82 -14.81 -20.31 -5.24
C SER A 82 -15.57 -19.25 -4.45
N PHE A 83 -16.81 -19.03 -4.82
CA PHE A 83 -17.76 -18.19 -4.08
C PHE A 83 -18.45 -18.99 -2.94
N ARG A 84 -17.66 -19.79 -2.21
CA ARG A 84 -18.23 -20.49 -1.05
C ARG A 84 -18.72 -19.47 -0.03
N LYS A 85 -19.99 -19.57 0.34
CA LYS A 85 -20.69 -18.64 1.24
C LYS A 85 -19.89 -18.39 2.54
N ASN A 86 -19.26 -19.41 3.11
CA ASN A 86 -18.48 -19.28 4.34
C ASN A 86 -17.26 -18.40 4.16
N VAL A 87 -16.46 -18.61 3.09
CA VAL A 87 -15.26 -17.82 2.82
C VAL A 87 -15.60 -16.37 2.50
N VAL A 88 -16.66 -16.19 1.69
CA VAL A 88 -17.15 -14.85 1.32
C VAL A 88 -17.66 -14.11 2.54
N ASN A 89 -18.40 -14.78 3.43
CA ASN A 89 -18.93 -14.16 4.65
C ASN A 89 -17.80 -13.72 5.60
N ASP A 90 -16.78 -14.56 5.80
CA ASP A 90 -15.62 -14.22 6.64
C ASP A 90 -14.85 -13.03 6.06
N MET A 91 -14.68 -12.97 4.74
CA MET A 91 -14.08 -11.82 4.06
C MET A 91 -14.89 -10.54 4.28
N TYR A 92 -16.22 -10.59 4.15
CA TYR A 92 -17.08 -9.43 4.39
C TYR A 92 -17.00 -8.97 5.85
N LEU A 93 -17.07 -9.88 6.79
CA LEU A 93 -17.02 -9.55 8.22
C LEU A 93 -15.74 -8.84 8.61
N LEU A 94 -14.60 -9.27 8.05
CA LEU A 94 -13.29 -8.65 8.29
C LEU A 94 -13.09 -7.35 7.49
N SER A 95 -13.65 -7.26 6.29
CA SER A 95 -13.43 -6.12 5.40
C SER A 95 -14.31 -4.91 5.72
N ILE A 96 -15.57 -5.13 6.15
CA ILE A 96 -16.52 -4.03 6.41
C ILE A 96 -16.00 -3.01 7.41
N PRO A 97 -15.46 -3.40 8.59
CA PRO A 97 -14.91 -2.41 9.54
C PRO A 97 -13.75 -1.60 8.95
N VAL A 98 -12.87 -2.25 8.21
CA VAL A 98 -11.71 -1.59 7.59
C VAL A 98 -12.16 -0.61 6.48
N VAL A 99 -13.12 -1.02 5.67
CA VAL A 99 -13.70 -0.14 4.64
C VAL A 99 -14.40 1.05 5.28
N ALA A 100 -15.20 0.83 6.33
CA ALA A 100 -15.88 1.90 7.06
C ALA A 100 -14.85 2.90 7.64
N GLU A 101 -13.79 2.41 8.30
CA GLU A 101 -12.69 3.25 8.79
C GLU A 101 -12.11 4.13 7.69
N LYS A 102 -11.78 3.56 6.52
CA LYS A 102 -11.21 4.32 5.40
C LYS A 102 -12.18 5.34 4.82
N ILE A 103 -13.48 5.01 4.75
CA ILE A 103 -14.52 5.94 4.29
C ILE A 103 -14.65 7.12 5.26
N PHE A 104 -14.78 6.86 6.56
CA PHE A 104 -14.91 7.93 7.56
C PHE A 104 -13.66 8.82 7.61
N PHE A 105 -12.47 8.24 7.52
CA PHE A 105 -11.22 8.99 7.45
C PHE A 105 -11.17 9.88 6.19
N SER A 106 -11.55 9.34 5.04
CA SER A 106 -11.59 10.08 3.78
C SER A 106 -12.62 11.22 3.81
N LEU A 107 -13.81 10.96 4.35
CA LEU A 107 -14.84 11.98 4.54
C LEU A 107 -14.36 13.10 5.46
N GLY A 108 -13.76 12.76 6.60
CA GLY A 108 -13.19 13.75 7.52
C GLY A 108 -12.14 14.63 6.83
N LYS A 109 -11.23 14.02 6.07
CA LYS A 109 -10.21 14.75 5.31
C LYS A 109 -10.83 15.66 4.23
N THR A 110 -11.85 15.19 3.55
CA THR A 110 -12.58 15.97 2.54
C THR A 110 -13.31 17.16 3.17
N LEU A 111 -13.96 16.98 4.32
CA LEU A 111 -14.61 18.05 5.06
C LEU A 111 -13.59 19.13 5.50
N ILE A 112 -12.47 18.74 6.07
CA ILE A 112 -11.41 19.68 6.45
C ILE A 112 -10.89 20.46 5.24
N ASN A 113 -10.63 19.79 4.13
CA ASN A 113 -10.20 20.44 2.89
C ASN A 113 -11.27 21.40 2.36
N SER A 114 -12.55 21.01 2.41
CA SER A 114 -13.67 21.87 2.00
C SER A 114 -13.80 23.11 2.87
N MET A 115 -13.69 22.97 4.19
CA MET A 115 -13.72 24.10 5.12
C MET A 115 -12.52 25.04 4.91
N SER A 116 -11.37 24.51 4.53
CA SER A 116 -10.18 25.35 4.27
C SER A 116 -10.33 26.28 3.06
N THR A 117 -11.21 25.96 2.11
CA THR A 117 -11.44 26.81 0.94
C THR A 117 -12.01 28.18 1.31
N VAL A 118 -12.73 28.28 2.42
CA VAL A 118 -13.28 29.55 2.96
C VAL A 118 -12.16 30.56 3.30
N TYR A 119 -10.98 30.05 3.68
CA TYR A 119 -9.80 30.87 4.02
C TYR A 119 -8.92 31.22 2.80
N GLY A 120 -9.34 30.84 1.62
CA GLY A 120 -8.67 31.17 0.36
C GLY A 120 -7.63 30.15 -0.12
N ALA A 121 -7.15 30.37 -1.35
CA ALA A 121 -6.24 29.46 -2.04
C ALA A 121 -4.91 29.20 -1.32
N LEU A 122 -4.39 30.19 -0.62
CA LEU A 122 -3.14 30.07 0.16
C LEU A 122 -3.26 29.00 1.24
N MET A 123 -4.41 28.97 1.95
CA MET A 123 -4.66 28.02 3.02
C MET A 123 -4.80 26.59 2.49
N VAL A 124 -5.49 26.42 1.35
CA VAL A 124 -5.60 25.13 0.66
C VAL A 124 -4.24 24.63 0.22
N GLY A 125 -3.38 25.51 -0.32
CA GLY A 125 -2.01 25.20 -0.68
C GLY A 125 -1.17 24.77 0.54
N ALA A 126 -1.25 25.50 1.65
CA ALA A 126 -0.55 25.18 2.89
C ALA A 126 -0.98 23.80 3.44
N LEU A 127 -2.28 23.48 3.42
CA LEU A 127 -2.78 22.15 3.79
C LEU A 127 -2.27 21.06 2.86
N GLY A 128 -2.16 21.32 1.56
CA GLY A 128 -1.57 20.39 0.60
C GLY A 128 -0.12 20.05 0.93
N VAL A 129 0.69 21.05 1.24
CA VAL A 129 2.09 20.87 1.67
C VAL A 129 2.14 20.12 3.01
N SER A 130 1.33 20.50 3.99
CA SER A 130 1.26 19.83 5.29
C SER A 130 0.89 18.34 5.15
N ASN A 131 -0.10 18.01 4.31
CA ASN A 131 -0.47 16.63 4.01
C ASN A 131 0.68 15.84 3.36
N THR A 132 1.47 16.47 2.50
CA THR A 132 2.62 15.83 1.86
C THR A 132 3.74 15.55 2.87
N LEU A 133 4.05 16.52 3.74
CA LEU A 133 5.02 16.34 4.82
C LEU A 133 4.55 15.27 5.82
N GLY A 134 3.27 15.30 6.20
CA GLY A 134 2.67 14.26 7.03
C GLY A 134 2.76 12.85 6.40
N GLY A 135 2.68 12.77 5.07
CA GLY A 135 2.89 11.51 4.34
C GLY A 135 4.30 10.93 4.50
N ILE A 136 5.32 11.78 4.55
CA ILE A 136 6.71 11.35 4.78
C ILE A 136 6.85 10.73 6.17
N THR A 137 6.17 11.28 7.17
CA THR A 137 6.15 10.78 8.54
C THR A 137 5.39 9.45 8.68
N THR A 138 4.21 9.37 8.09
CA THR A 138 3.30 8.24 8.28
C THR A 138 3.64 7.04 7.39
N SER A 139 4.31 7.23 6.26
CA SER A 139 4.65 6.13 5.34
C SER A 139 5.55 5.06 5.97
N PRO A 140 6.63 5.39 6.71
CA PRO A 140 7.43 4.38 7.42
C PRO A 140 6.62 3.65 8.48
N GLN A 141 5.78 4.35 9.24
CA GLN A 141 4.91 3.75 10.27
C GLN A 141 3.94 2.73 9.66
N ASN A 142 3.32 3.06 8.53
CA ASN A 142 2.47 2.14 7.77
C ASN A 142 3.25 0.91 7.31
N GLY A 143 4.51 1.09 6.86
CA GLY A 143 5.38 -0.02 6.48
C GLY A 143 5.65 -1.00 7.65
N PHE A 144 5.93 -0.48 8.84
CA PHE A 144 6.09 -1.31 10.05
C PHE A 144 4.79 -1.99 10.45
N GLN A 145 3.66 -1.30 10.37
CA GLN A 145 2.34 -1.87 10.65
C GLN A 145 2.02 -3.03 9.69
N ASP A 146 2.25 -2.85 8.41
CA ASP A 146 2.03 -3.86 7.38
C ASP A 146 2.93 -5.09 7.58
N GLY A 147 4.22 -4.88 7.88
CA GLY A 147 5.17 -5.95 8.19
C GLY A 147 4.78 -6.72 9.45
N SER A 148 4.39 -6.00 10.50
CA SER A 148 3.93 -6.60 11.74
C SER A 148 2.66 -7.43 11.54
N SER A 149 1.70 -6.93 10.78
CA SER A 149 0.46 -7.65 10.46
C SER A 149 0.74 -9.00 9.80
N ALA A 150 1.72 -9.06 8.89
CA ALA A 150 2.14 -10.31 8.25
C ALA A 150 2.77 -11.29 9.27
N ILE A 151 3.64 -10.80 10.17
CA ILE A 151 4.29 -11.62 11.20
C ILE A 151 3.26 -12.13 12.20
N VAL A 152 2.35 -11.27 12.64
CA VAL A 152 1.26 -11.62 13.58
C VAL A 152 0.37 -12.69 12.99
N SER A 153 -0.11 -12.53 11.76
CA SER A 153 -1.01 -13.48 11.11
C SER A 153 -0.36 -14.85 10.90
N GLN A 154 0.91 -14.90 10.47
CA GLN A 154 1.65 -16.14 10.30
C GLN A 154 1.86 -16.87 11.63
N ASN A 155 2.26 -16.16 12.70
CA ASN A 155 2.47 -16.77 13.99
C ASN A 155 1.16 -17.18 14.68
N PHE A 156 0.09 -16.42 14.46
CA PHE A 156 -1.24 -16.76 14.95
C PHE A 156 -1.75 -18.05 14.30
N GLY A 157 -1.65 -18.16 12.97
CA GLY A 157 -2.01 -19.37 12.23
C GLY A 157 -1.18 -20.61 12.63
N ALA A 158 0.09 -20.39 13.07
CA ALA A 158 0.96 -21.43 13.59
C ALA A 158 0.74 -21.74 15.09
N GLY A 159 -0.21 -21.12 15.79
CA GLY A 159 -0.50 -21.29 17.21
C GLY A 159 0.58 -20.73 18.16
N LYS A 160 1.50 -19.88 17.65
CA LYS A 160 2.64 -19.35 18.43
C LYS A 160 2.30 -18.01 19.10
N TYR A 161 1.36 -18.01 20.01
CA TYR A 161 0.80 -16.80 20.64
C TYR A 161 1.84 -15.90 21.35
N ARG A 162 2.90 -16.48 21.97
CA ARG A 162 3.96 -15.68 22.56
C ARG A 162 4.71 -14.83 21.54
N ARG A 163 4.90 -15.34 20.31
CA ARG A 163 5.52 -14.57 19.22
C ARG A 163 4.60 -13.49 18.68
N VAL A 164 3.29 -13.76 18.67
CA VAL A 164 2.27 -12.75 18.30
C VAL A 164 2.34 -11.55 19.24
N LEU A 165 2.33 -11.79 20.57
CA LEU A 165 2.45 -10.74 21.56
C LEU A 165 3.77 -9.99 21.46
N SER A 166 4.88 -10.70 21.31
CA SER A 166 6.21 -10.06 21.14
C SER A 166 6.25 -9.18 19.88
N ALA A 167 5.72 -9.62 18.75
CA ALA A 167 5.64 -8.84 17.53
C ALA A 167 4.79 -7.58 17.72
N PHE A 168 3.65 -7.70 18.40
CA PHE A 168 2.78 -6.57 18.70
C PHE A 168 3.49 -5.50 19.56
N TYR A 169 4.08 -5.90 20.70
CA TYR A 169 4.79 -4.97 21.58
C TYR A 169 5.98 -4.32 20.91
N ASN A 170 6.78 -5.07 20.17
CA ASN A 170 7.93 -4.52 19.44
C ASN A 170 7.49 -3.51 18.37
N THR A 171 6.42 -3.80 17.65
CA THR A 171 5.89 -2.87 16.64
C THR A 171 5.32 -1.61 17.31
N ALA A 172 4.58 -1.75 18.40
CA ALA A 172 4.07 -0.62 19.16
C ALA A 172 5.21 0.28 19.67
N PHE A 173 6.26 -0.34 20.22
CA PHE A 173 7.44 0.38 20.70
C PHE A 173 8.14 1.14 19.57
N VAL A 174 8.42 0.46 18.44
CA VAL A 174 9.11 1.07 17.29
C VAL A 174 8.27 2.22 16.72
N ASN A 175 6.97 2.03 16.52
CA ASN A 175 6.09 3.09 16.02
C ASN A 175 6.00 4.29 16.98
N THR A 176 5.99 4.04 18.29
CA THR A 176 6.00 5.12 19.30
C THR A 176 7.31 5.91 19.23
N VAL A 177 8.45 5.22 19.21
CA VAL A 177 9.76 5.88 19.10
C VAL A 177 9.88 6.66 17.81
N MET A 178 9.44 6.10 16.68
CA MET A 178 9.42 6.81 15.40
C MET A 178 8.52 8.04 15.44
N GLY A 179 7.35 7.93 16.07
CA GLY A 179 6.45 9.07 16.27
C GLY A 179 7.13 10.21 17.02
N PHE A 180 7.88 9.91 18.08
CA PHE A 180 8.63 10.92 18.85
C PHE A 180 9.81 11.54 18.11
N ILE A 181 10.48 10.78 17.24
CA ILE A 181 11.64 11.28 16.46
C ILE A 181 11.19 12.22 15.32
N ILE A 182 10.03 11.95 14.73
CA ILE A 182 9.58 12.61 13.51
C ILE A 182 8.62 13.78 13.83
N CYS A 183 7.98 13.80 14.99
CA CYS A 183 7.18 14.95 15.47
C CYS A 183 8.04 15.99 16.15
#